data_230191d0903f4d7062911115d967cb3b
#
_entry.id   230191d0903f4d7062911115d967cb3b
#
_cell.length_a   1.000
_cell.length_b   1.000
_cell.length_c   1.000
_cell.angle_alpha   90.00
_cell.angle_beta   90.00
_cell.angle_gamma   90.00
#
_symmetry.space_group_name_H-M   'P 1'
#
loop_
_entity.id
_entity.type
_entity.pdbx_description
1 polymer ?
#
loop_
_entity_poly.entity_id
_entity_poly.type
_entity_poly.pdbx_seq_one_letter_code
_entity_poly.pdbx_strand_id
1 'polypeptide(L)'
;NTGGPDGFGTTAPLVRVGMISPSITDRIAATFTGGFKREHGAWRFGPRAQANWGNHYGFMSNGVILSRLWPGLATLYMTDDGTVGMTTWSEELEEELLPHLVFARQYGVPLIEYGVPGAEVQSWGGGNWSGSANADLRTLRSGACIREVDGRSFLIYAYFSAATPSGQARTFQAYGCDYAMILDMNSPELPYAAVYVQDEEAEEIRTMHLADAMAGVDLTRRDGTRIPRFLSYADNRDFFYVARRQ
;
A
#
# COMPACT_ATOMS: atom_id res chain seq x y z
N ASN A 1 -15.38 16.42 -0.79
CA ASN A 1 -14.36 16.33 0.25
C ASN A 1 -13.91 17.71 0.65
N THR A 2 -14.33 18.10 1.80
CA THR A 2 -14.02 19.39 2.41
C THR A 2 -12.84 19.17 3.35
N GLY A 3 -11.69 19.55 2.93
CA GLY A 3 -10.47 19.40 3.72
C GLY A 3 -9.91 17.98 3.74
N GLY A 4 -8.69 17.83 4.19
CA GLY A 4 -8.02 16.55 4.36
C GLY A 4 -8.70 15.70 5.43
N PRO A 5 -8.44 14.40 5.41
CA PRO A 5 -8.97 13.48 6.40
C PRO A 5 -8.64 13.88 7.84
N ASP A 6 -7.58 14.65 8.03
CA ASP A 6 -7.08 15.10 9.32
C ASP A 6 -7.20 16.63 9.54
N GLY A 7 -8.12 17.27 8.84
CA GLY A 7 -8.40 18.71 9.02
C GLY A 7 -7.41 19.65 8.34
N PHE A 8 -6.76 19.20 7.29
CA PHE A 8 -5.86 20.04 6.50
C PHE A 8 -6.57 21.25 5.90
N GLY A 9 -5.96 22.41 5.99
CA GLY A 9 -6.47 23.65 5.41
C GLY A 9 -6.33 23.73 3.86
N THR A 10 -5.75 22.72 3.22
CA THR A 10 -5.62 22.64 1.76
C THR A 10 -6.23 21.35 1.22
N THR A 11 -6.89 21.47 0.07
CA THR A 11 -7.45 20.33 -0.66
C THR A 11 -6.53 19.84 -1.78
N ALA A 12 -5.40 20.49 -2.01
CA ALA A 12 -4.52 20.19 -3.15
C ALA A 12 -4.13 18.71 -3.28
N PRO A 13 -3.77 17.98 -2.19
CA PRO A 13 -3.50 16.54 -2.27
C PRO A 13 -4.76 15.68 -2.45
N LEU A 14 -5.94 16.22 -2.18
CA LEU A 14 -7.22 15.53 -2.15
C LEU A 14 -8.07 15.74 -3.40
N VAL A 15 -7.58 16.51 -4.34
CA VAL A 15 -8.26 16.69 -5.64
C VAL A 15 -8.34 15.36 -6.41
N ARG A 16 -7.60 14.35 -5.97
CA ARG A 16 -7.54 12.99 -6.54
C ARG A 16 -8.16 11.99 -5.58
N VAL A 17 -9.45 12.01 -5.44
CA VAL A 17 -10.19 11.22 -4.47
C VAL A 17 -10.44 9.80 -4.95
N GLY A 18 -9.61 8.86 -4.51
CA GLY A 18 -9.86 7.43 -4.66
C GLY A 18 -9.75 6.90 -6.09
N MET A 19 -9.24 7.69 -7.04
CA MET A 19 -8.98 7.24 -8.41
C MET A 19 -7.76 7.93 -9.01
N ILE A 20 -7.19 7.31 -10.03
CA ILE A 20 -6.09 7.87 -10.81
C ILE A 20 -6.62 9.02 -11.65
N SER A 21 -5.81 10.07 -11.78
CA SER A 21 -6.16 11.20 -12.66
C SER A 21 -6.31 10.72 -14.10
N PRO A 22 -7.40 11.07 -14.79
CA PRO A 22 -7.57 10.74 -16.21
C PRO A 22 -6.41 11.19 -17.10
N SER A 23 -5.70 12.26 -16.70
CA SER A 23 -4.58 12.81 -17.47
C SER A 23 -3.31 11.95 -17.49
N ILE A 24 -3.26 10.89 -16.68
CA ILE A 24 -2.10 9.98 -16.62
C ILE A 24 -2.49 8.50 -16.78
N THR A 25 -3.75 8.22 -17.09
CA THR A 25 -4.27 6.85 -17.17
C THR A 25 -3.54 6.01 -18.22
N ASP A 26 -3.17 6.61 -19.34
CA ASP A 26 -2.38 6.00 -20.42
C ASP A 26 -0.97 5.57 -20.00
N ARG A 27 -0.46 6.15 -18.92
CA ARG A 27 0.88 5.86 -18.40
C ARG A 27 0.89 4.82 -17.28
N ILE A 28 -0.28 4.45 -16.77
CA ILE A 28 -0.36 3.52 -15.64
C ILE A 28 0.01 2.11 -16.09
N ALA A 29 1.02 1.54 -15.45
CA ALA A 29 1.47 0.18 -15.67
C ALA A 29 0.84 -0.82 -14.71
N ALA A 30 0.57 -0.41 -13.48
CA ALA A 30 -0.03 -1.28 -12.47
C ALA A 30 -0.74 -0.47 -11.37
N THR A 31 -1.70 -1.12 -10.72
CA THR A 31 -2.27 -0.66 -9.44
C THR A 31 -2.35 -1.81 -8.46
N PHE A 32 -2.24 -1.51 -7.18
CA PHE A 32 -2.51 -2.47 -6.11
C PHE A 32 -3.03 -1.75 -4.87
N THR A 33 -3.89 -2.43 -4.12
CA THR A 33 -4.39 -1.89 -2.85
C THR A 33 -3.27 -1.78 -1.84
N GLY A 34 -3.19 -0.64 -1.20
CA GLY A 34 -2.25 -0.38 -0.14
C GLY A 34 -2.71 -0.98 1.18
N GLY A 35 -3.78 -0.48 1.69
CA GLY A 35 -4.22 -0.91 3.00
C GLY A 35 -5.64 -0.51 3.32
N PHE A 36 -5.82 -0.13 4.53
CA PHE A 36 -7.09 -0.09 5.21
C PHE A 36 -7.85 1.20 4.93
N LYS A 37 -9.16 1.12 5.05
CA LYS A 37 -9.97 2.32 5.23
C LYS A 37 -9.47 3.11 6.44
N ARG A 38 -9.72 4.41 6.46
CA ARG A 38 -9.33 5.30 7.55
C ARG A 38 -9.66 4.73 8.92
N GLU A 39 -10.88 4.27 9.11
CA GLU A 39 -11.34 3.68 10.37
C GLU A 39 -10.65 2.36 10.76
N HIS A 40 -10.00 1.70 9.82
CA HIS A 40 -9.29 0.43 10.04
C HIS A 40 -7.77 0.60 10.03
N GLY A 41 -7.27 1.65 9.44
CA GLY A 41 -5.84 1.94 9.27
C GLY A 41 -5.19 2.61 10.48
N ALA A 42 -5.80 2.47 11.65
CA ALA A 42 -5.26 3.00 12.88
C ALA A 42 -5.12 1.92 13.93
N TRP A 43 -4.21 2.10 14.85
CA TRP A 43 -4.15 1.24 16.03
C TRP A 43 -5.36 1.48 16.91
N ARG A 44 -6.22 0.50 16.99
CA ARG A 44 -7.39 0.56 17.88
C ARG A 44 -7.08 0.09 19.29
N PHE A 45 -6.02 -0.72 19.46
CA PHE A 45 -5.72 -1.40 20.71
C PHE A 45 -4.22 -1.38 20.99
N GLY A 46 -3.86 -1.54 22.26
CA GLY A 46 -2.48 -1.60 22.72
C GLY A 46 -1.82 -0.25 22.94
N PRO A 47 -0.54 -0.24 23.34
CA PRO A 47 0.18 0.98 23.70
C PRO A 47 0.24 2.03 22.57
N ARG A 48 0.35 1.58 21.35
CA ARG A 48 0.41 2.46 20.17
C ARG A 48 -0.95 3.09 19.83
N ALA A 49 -2.05 2.49 20.28
CA ALA A 49 -3.40 3.02 20.10
C ALA A 49 -3.73 4.17 21.06
N GLN A 50 -3.01 4.26 22.17
CA GLN A 50 -3.28 5.28 23.19
C GLN A 50 -2.95 6.69 22.74
N ALA A 51 -2.11 6.82 21.73
CA ALA A 51 -1.64 8.12 21.31
C ALA A 51 -2.77 8.97 20.76
N ASN A 52 -3.82 8.38 20.15
CA ASN A 52 -4.87 9.19 19.54
C ASN A 52 -6.10 8.41 19.06
N TRP A 53 -7.25 8.90 19.41
CA TRP A 53 -8.48 8.72 18.67
C TRP A 53 -8.31 9.29 17.26
N GLY A 54 -8.21 8.41 16.26
CA GLY A 54 -8.10 8.82 14.88
C GLY A 54 -6.68 8.95 14.35
N ASN A 55 -5.66 8.54 15.10
CA ASN A 55 -4.34 8.32 14.53
C ASN A 55 -4.43 7.24 13.48
N HIS A 56 -4.10 7.66 12.28
CA HIS A 56 -3.94 6.78 11.15
C HIS A 56 -2.47 6.49 11.00
N TYR A 57 -2.18 5.39 10.33
CA TYR A 57 -0.85 5.19 9.79
C TYR A 57 -0.44 6.41 8.97
N GLY A 58 0.83 6.74 9.01
CA GLY A 58 1.37 7.89 8.32
C GLY A 58 1.04 7.88 6.84
N PHE A 59 0.71 9.05 6.33
CA PHE A 59 0.41 9.25 4.93
C PHE A 59 0.87 10.63 4.46
N MET A 60 1.68 10.63 3.43
CA MET A 60 2.15 11.81 2.72
C MET A 60 1.89 11.64 1.24
N SER A 61 1.42 12.67 0.57
CA SER A 61 1.17 12.66 -0.87
C SER A 61 1.51 14.01 -1.48
N ASN A 62 2.24 14.00 -2.60
CA ASN A 62 2.69 15.21 -3.30
C ASN A 62 3.41 16.22 -2.37
N GLY A 63 4.26 15.74 -1.48
CA GLY A 63 5.00 16.57 -0.53
C GLY A 63 4.17 17.09 0.66
N VAL A 64 2.90 16.71 0.79
CA VAL A 64 2.02 17.15 1.87
C VAL A 64 1.74 16.01 2.84
N ILE A 65 2.03 16.22 4.12
CA ILE A 65 1.72 15.29 5.20
C ILE A 65 0.21 15.36 5.47
N LEU A 66 -0.49 14.26 5.20
CA LEU A 66 -1.91 14.10 5.47
C LEU A 66 -2.17 13.40 6.81
N SER A 67 -1.21 12.58 7.24
CA SER A 67 -1.16 11.95 8.55
C SER A 67 0.30 11.78 8.94
N ARG A 68 0.63 12.08 10.19
CA ARG A 68 2.01 12.01 10.69
C ARG A 68 2.62 10.62 10.48
N LEU A 69 3.88 10.59 10.07
CA LEU A 69 4.67 9.36 10.04
C LEU A 69 5.10 9.00 11.48
N TRP A 70 4.88 7.75 11.86
CA TRP A 70 5.12 7.27 13.22
C TRP A 70 6.36 6.39 13.28
N PRO A 71 7.29 6.64 14.22
CA PRO A 71 8.42 5.77 14.45
C PRO A 71 8.01 4.32 14.74
N GLY A 72 8.81 3.37 14.25
CA GLY A 72 8.60 1.92 14.42
C GLY A 72 7.60 1.31 13.43
N LEU A 73 7.12 2.06 12.44
CA LEU A 73 6.25 1.54 11.40
C LEU A 73 6.95 1.30 10.08
N ALA A 74 6.52 0.22 9.42
CA ALA A 74 6.90 -0.07 8.06
C ALA A 74 6.37 1.01 7.12
N THR A 75 7.27 1.64 6.38
CA THR A 75 7.01 2.79 5.52
C THR A 75 7.49 2.51 4.11
N LEU A 76 6.58 2.56 3.14
CA LEU A 76 6.91 2.65 1.70
C LEU A 76 6.95 4.12 1.32
N TYR A 77 8.01 4.55 0.67
CA TYR A 77 8.20 5.96 0.30
C TYR A 77 8.80 6.13 -1.09
N MET A 78 8.73 7.34 -1.60
CA MET A 78 9.43 7.79 -2.80
C MET A 78 10.00 9.19 -2.57
N THR A 79 11.25 9.38 -2.95
CA THR A 79 11.97 10.66 -2.92
C THR A 79 11.80 11.43 -4.22
N ASP A 80 12.18 12.70 -4.23
CA ASP A 80 12.08 13.61 -5.36
C ASP A 80 12.98 13.24 -6.54
N ASP A 81 14.05 12.48 -6.31
CA ASP A 81 14.88 11.87 -7.36
C ASP A 81 14.23 10.61 -7.99
N GLY A 82 13.09 10.16 -7.46
CA GLY A 82 12.34 9.00 -7.91
C GLY A 82 12.82 7.67 -7.33
N THR A 83 13.66 7.69 -6.31
CA THR A 83 14.04 6.49 -5.55
C THR A 83 12.83 6.00 -4.75
N VAL A 84 12.51 4.71 -4.89
CA VAL A 84 11.48 4.04 -4.11
C VAL A 84 12.16 3.19 -3.05
N GLY A 85 11.75 3.37 -1.78
CA GLY A 85 12.32 2.65 -0.66
C GLY A 85 11.28 2.13 0.32
N MET A 86 11.70 1.17 1.12
CA MET A 86 10.96 0.72 2.31
C MET A 86 11.88 0.73 3.52
N THR A 87 11.37 1.17 4.65
CA THR A 87 12.12 1.21 5.90
C THR A 87 11.20 1.19 7.11
N THR A 88 11.72 0.87 8.27
CA THR A 88 11.09 1.18 9.54
C THR A 88 11.36 2.64 9.87
N TRP A 89 10.31 3.44 9.97
CA TRP A 89 10.44 4.88 10.22
C TRP A 89 11.07 5.17 11.58
N SER A 90 11.96 6.14 11.64
CA SER A 90 12.56 6.64 12.88
C SER A 90 12.61 8.17 12.89
N GLU A 91 12.91 8.75 14.05
CA GLU A 91 13.06 10.22 14.17
C GLU A 91 14.28 10.72 13.39
N GLU A 92 15.35 9.92 13.32
CA GLU A 92 16.55 10.25 12.54
C GLU A 92 16.23 10.27 11.03
N LEU A 93 15.48 9.28 10.55
CA LEU A 93 15.02 9.23 9.16
C LEU A 93 14.05 10.36 8.84
N GLU A 94 13.26 10.83 9.81
CA GLU A 94 12.37 11.98 9.61
C GLU A 94 13.17 13.22 9.27
N GLU A 95 14.27 13.48 9.96
CA GLU A 95 15.15 14.64 9.68
C GLU A 95 15.85 14.52 8.32
N GLU A 96 16.26 13.31 7.94
CA GLU A 96 17.01 13.07 6.70
C GLU A 96 16.10 13.00 5.48
N LEU A 97 15.04 12.19 5.53
CA LEU A 97 14.25 11.86 4.35
C LEU A 97 13.05 12.80 4.12
N LEU A 98 12.43 13.32 5.18
CA LEU A 98 11.18 14.07 5.05
C LEU A 98 11.26 15.25 4.06
N PRO A 99 12.36 16.03 3.99
CA PRO A 99 12.51 17.12 3.02
C PRO A 99 12.48 16.68 1.56
N HIS A 100 12.83 15.41 1.30
CA HIS A 100 12.97 14.83 -0.04
C HIS A 100 11.78 13.96 -0.43
N LEU A 101 10.83 13.72 0.47
CA LEU A 101 9.72 12.82 0.20
C LEU A 101 8.68 13.44 -0.75
N VAL A 102 8.36 12.73 -1.80
CA VAL A 102 7.20 12.99 -2.66
C VAL A 102 5.96 12.28 -2.11
N PHE A 103 6.12 11.03 -1.69
CA PHE A 103 5.09 10.32 -0.97
C PHE A 103 5.68 9.41 0.11
N ALA A 104 4.87 9.10 1.13
CA ALA A 104 5.14 8.05 2.09
C ALA A 104 3.84 7.46 2.62
N ARG A 105 3.83 6.16 2.84
CA ARG A 105 2.67 5.44 3.37
C ARG A 105 3.10 4.34 4.33
N GLN A 106 2.45 4.29 5.48
CA GLN A 106 2.76 3.36 6.55
C GLN A 106 1.68 2.30 6.73
N TYR A 107 2.08 1.06 7.02
CA TYR A 107 1.19 -0.05 7.39
C TYR A 107 1.89 -0.98 8.39
N GLY A 108 1.39 -1.00 9.61
CA GLY A 108 1.85 -1.94 10.64
C GLY A 108 3.35 -1.92 10.91
N VAL A 109 3.83 -3.02 11.42
CA VAL A 109 5.26 -3.25 11.70
C VAL A 109 5.89 -4.07 10.57
N PRO A 110 7.23 -4.10 10.43
CA PRO A 110 7.88 -4.83 9.33
C PRO A 110 7.63 -6.34 9.40
N LEU A 111 7.36 -6.95 8.25
CA LEU A 111 7.37 -8.40 8.07
C LEU A 111 8.79 -8.93 7.88
N ILE A 112 9.60 -8.24 7.11
CA ILE A 112 11.04 -8.46 6.92
C ILE A 112 11.74 -7.14 7.18
N GLU A 113 12.85 -7.22 7.88
CA GLU A 113 13.77 -6.11 8.11
C GLU A 113 15.20 -6.65 8.04
N TYR A 114 16.05 -6.02 7.22
CA TYR A 114 17.42 -6.48 6.95
C TYR A 114 17.50 -7.95 6.49
N GLY A 115 16.56 -8.39 5.65
CA GLY A 115 16.53 -9.76 5.12
C GLY A 115 16.08 -10.85 6.09
N VAL A 116 15.69 -10.49 7.31
CA VAL A 116 15.20 -11.44 8.32
C VAL A 116 13.77 -11.12 8.76
N PRO A 117 13.00 -12.12 9.25
CA PRO A 117 11.67 -11.88 9.79
C PRO A 117 11.68 -10.84 10.91
N GLY A 118 10.79 -9.87 10.82
CA GLY A 118 10.64 -8.81 11.82
C GLY A 118 10.33 -9.38 13.21
N ALA A 119 10.78 -8.67 14.24
CA ALA A 119 10.68 -9.14 15.63
C ALA A 119 9.24 -9.45 16.10
N GLU A 120 8.25 -8.78 15.50
CA GLU A 120 6.85 -8.89 15.92
C GLU A 120 6.02 -9.87 15.06
N VAL A 121 6.61 -10.63 14.10
CA VAL A 121 5.84 -11.50 13.19
C VAL A 121 5.15 -12.68 13.89
N GLN A 122 5.61 -13.06 15.08
CA GLN A 122 5.03 -14.12 15.89
C GLN A 122 4.24 -13.59 17.09
N SER A 123 4.13 -12.29 17.23
CA SER A 123 3.43 -11.65 18.33
C SER A 123 2.28 -10.78 17.86
N TRP A 124 1.30 -10.56 18.71
CA TRP A 124 0.23 -9.61 18.47
C TRP A 124 0.28 -8.49 19.50
N GLY A 125 0.80 -7.36 19.10
CA GLY A 125 1.03 -6.19 19.94
C GLY A 125 -0.04 -5.11 19.83
N GLY A 126 -1.32 -5.48 19.66
CA GLY A 126 -2.41 -4.51 19.68
C GLY A 126 -2.54 -3.64 18.43
N GLY A 127 -2.54 -4.26 17.25
CA GLY A 127 -2.77 -3.57 16.00
C GLY A 127 -1.60 -3.59 15.01
N ASN A 128 -0.50 -4.25 15.38
CA ASN A 128 0.64 -4.43 14.46
C ASN A 128 0.25 -5.17 13.18
N TRP A 129 -0.79 -6.01 13.21
CA TRP A 129 -1.30 -6.78 12.06
C TRP A 129 -2.71 -6.37 11.64
N SER A 130 -3.08 -5.16 11.82
CA SER A 130 -4.37 -4.55 11.46
C SER A 130 -5.50 -5.52 11.13
N GLY A 131 -6.55 -5.52 11.91
CA GLY A 131 -7.71 -6.39 11.69
C GLY A 131 -7.49 -7.87 11.99
N SER A 132 -6.28 -8.33 12.27
CA SER A 132 -6.05 -9.70 12.78
C SER A 132 -6.44 -9.81 14.23
N ALA A 133 -7.11 -10.91 14.59
CA ALA A 133 -7.43 -11.19 15.98
C ALA A 133 -6.18 -11.61 16.77
N ASN A 134 -5.21 -12.21 16.10
CA ASN A 134 -3.92 -12.64 16.66
C ASN A 134 -2.90 -12.90 15.55
N ALA A 135 -1.64 -13.13 15.90
CA ALA A 135 -0.56 -13.41 14.95
C ALA A 135 -0.69 -14.79 14.27
N ASP A 136 -1.45 -15.71 14.83
CA ASP A 136 -1.67 -17.06 14.29
C ASP A 136 -2.85 -17.13 13.35
N LEU A 137 -3.64 -16.07 13.23
CA LEU A 137 -4.80 -16.05 12.36
C LEU A 137 -4.39 -16.23 10.91
N ARG A 138 -4.80 -17.34 10.33
CA ARG A 138 -4.70 -17.58 8.88
C ARG A 138 -5.86 -16.91 8.18
N THR A 139 -5.53 -15.98 7.32
CA THR A 139 -6.51 -15.30 6.48
C THR A 139 -5.86 -14.90 5.17
N LEU A 140 -6.68 -14.46 4.23
CA LEU A 140 -6.21 -13.84 3.01
C LEU A 140 -5.44 -12.57 3.34
N ARG A 141 -4.23 -12.44 2.78
CA ARG A 141 -3.33 -11.32 3.04
C ARG A 141 -2.65 -10.86 1.76
N SER A 142 -2.24 -9.62 1.73
CA SER A 142 -1.27 -9.13 0.78
C SER A 142 -0.10 -8.46 1.50
N GLY A 143 0.96 -8.24 0.76
CA GLY A 143 2.14 -7.54 1.24
C GLY A 143 3.00 -7.11 0.08
N ALA A 144 3.94 -6.24 0.37
CA ALA A 144 4.95 -5.83 -0.58
C ALA A 144 6.34 -5.91 0.04
N CYS A 145 7.34 -6.14 -0.80
CA CYS A 145 8.72 -6.11 -0.38
C CYS A 145 9.62 -5.40 -1.40
N ILE A 146 10.76 -4.97 -0.94
CA ILE A 146 11.87 -4.52 -1.78
C ILE A 146 12.95 -5.59 -1.78
N ARG A 147 13.52 -5.83 -2.96
CA ARG A 147 14.67 -6.68 -3.18
C ARG A 147 15.64 -6.01 -4.13
N GLU A 148 16.91 -6.00 -3.76
CA GLU A 148 18.01 -5.57 -4.61
C GLU A 148 18.64 -6.79 -5.31
N VAL A 149 18.78 -6.71 -6.63
CA VAL A 149 19.47 -7.75 -7.44
C VAL A 149 20.29 -7.06 -8.51
N ASP A 150 21.59 -7.29 -8.51
CA ASP A 150 22.54 -6.75 -9.51
C ASP A 150 22.40 -5.23 -9.71
N GLY A 151 22.26 -4.50 -8.60
CA GLY A 151 22.09 -3.04 -8.59
C GLY A 151 20.74 -2.55 -9.11
N ARG A 152 19.74 -3.41 -9.20
CA ARG A 152 18.36 -3.06 -9.54
C ARG A 152 17.45 -3.33 -8.36
N SER A 153 16.62 -2.36 -8.05
CA SER A 153 15.58 -2.47 -7.03
C SER A 153 14.28 -2.99 -7.63
N PHE A 154 13.71 -3.99 -7.00
CA PHE A 154 12.44 -4.59 -7.37
C PHE A 154 11.42 -4.39 -6.25
N LEU A 155 10.28 -3.78 -6.58
CA LEU A 155 9.10 -3.76 -5.74
C LEU A 155 8.25 -4.99 -6.09
N ILE A 156 8.10 -5.91 -5.15
CA ILE A 156 7.35 -7.16 -5.32
C ILE A 156 6.07 -7.05 -4.51
N TYR A 157 4.92 -7.18 -5.16
CA TYR A 157 3.63 -7.37 -4.51
C TYR A 157 3.30 -8.86 -4.44
N ALA A 158 2.82 -9.31 -3.29
CA ALA A 158 2.41 -10.69 -3.08
C ALA A 158 0.99 -10.81 -2.52
N TYR A 159 0.24 -11.78 -3.07
CA TYR A 159 -1.08 -12.16 -2.63
C TYR A 159 -1.04 -13.57 -2.03
N PHE A 160 -1.61 -13.73 -0.85
CA PHE A 160 -1.66 -14.98 -0.11
C PHE A 160 -3.12 -15.35 0.14
N SER A 161 -3.57 -16.49 -0.37
CA SER A 161 -4.93 -16.98 -0.16
C SER A 161 -5.22 -17.33 1.29
N ALA A 162 -4.20 -17.79 2.03
CA ALA A 162 -4.28 -18.05 3.47
C ALA A 162 -2.88 -18.03 4.10
N ALA A 163 -2.55 -17.01 4.86
CA ALA A 163 -1.27 -16.87 5.54
C ALA A 163 -1.40 -16.26 6.94
N THR A 164 -0.45 -16.58 7.79
CA THR A 164 -0.13 -15.82 9.01
C THR A 164 0.93 -14.76 8.68
N PRO A 165 1.17 -13.74 9.50
CA PRO A 165 2.30 -12.82 9.33
C PRO A 165 3.64 -13.54 9.22
N SER A 166 3.89 -14.55 10.07
CA SER A 166 5.12 -15.35 10.00
C SER A 166 5.21 -16.19 8.71
N GLY A 167 4.08 -16.62 8.15
CA GLY A 167 4.02 -17.27 6.85
C GLY A 167 4.40 -16.33 5.70
N GLN A 168 3.87 -15.10 5.73
CA GLN A 168 4.26 -14.06 4.78
C GLN A 168 5.76 -13.73 4.88
N ALA A 169 6.26 -13.52 6.10
CA ALA A 169 7.66 -13.20 6.34
C ALA A 169 8.59 -14.29 5.77
N ARG A 170 8.32 -15.57 6.05
CA ARG A 170 9.12 -16.68 5.48
C ARG A 170 9.08 -16.72 3.96
N THR A 171 7.94 -16.39 3.35
CA THR A 171 7.84 -16.33 1.89
C THR A 171 8.69 -15.19 1.35
N PHE A 172 8.57 -13.98 1.87
CA PHE A 172 9.39 -12.86 1.44
C PHE A 172 10.87 -13.08 1.68
N GLN A 173 11.25 -13.74 2.79
CA GLN A 173 12.63 -14.14 3.05
C GLN A 173 13.14 -15.13 1.99
N ALA A 174 12.34 -16.12 1.61
CA ALA A 174 12.70 -17.08 0.56
C ALA A 174 12.86 -16.41 -0.82
N TYR A 175 12.14 -15.32 -1.06
CA TYR A 175 12.33 -14.48 -2.26
C TYR A 175 13.55 -13.55 -2.16
N GLY A 176 14.27 -13.54 -1.04
CA GLY A 176 15.44 -12.68 -0.82
C GLY A 176 15.07 -11.21 -0.68
N CYS A 177 13.92 -10.91 -0.09
CA CYS A 177 13.52 -9.53 0.18
C CYS A 177 14.35 -8.94 1.32
N ASP A 178 14.85 -7.74 1.13
CA ASP A 178 15.61 -6.98 2.14
C ASP A 178 14.69 -6.36 3.18
N TYR A 179 13.53 -5.89 2.72
CA TYR A 179 12.48 -5.32 3.56
C TYR A 179 11.10 -5.72 3.04
N ALA A 180 10.16 -5.98 3.94
CA ALA A 180 8.77 -6.29 3.57
C ALA A 180 7.76 -5.74 4.58
N MET A 181 6.58 -5.36 4.08
CA MET A 181 5.47 -4.85 4.85
C MET A 181 4.15 -5.54 4.50
N ILE A 182 3.23 -5.55 5.45
CA ILE A 182 1.85 -5.98 5.22
C ILE A 182 1.08 -4.93 4.42
N LEU A 183 0.15 -5.41 3.58
CA LEU A 183 -0.85 -4.57 2.91
C LEU A 183 -2.26 -5.08 3.25
N ASP A 184 -3.26 -4.79 2.41
CA ASP A 184 -4.66 -5.13 2.69
C ASP A 184 -4.89 -6.64 2.84
N MET A 185 -5.95 -7.01 3.53
CA MET A 185 -6.21 -8.40 3.94
C MET A 185 -7.71 -8.71 4.10
N ASN A 186 -8.02 -9.95 4.42
CA ASN A 186 -9.30 -10.52 4.86
C ASN A 186 -10.29 -10.94 3.77
N SER A 187 -10.33 -10.33 2.62
CA SER A 187 -11.31 -10.65 1.59
C SER A 187 -10.71 -10.51 0.18
N PRO A 188 -11.11 -11.35 -0.80
CA PRO A 188 -10.60 -11.27 -2.17
C PRO A 188 -10.85 -9.91 -2.85
N GLU A 189 -11.86 -9.19 -2.41
CA GLU A 189 -12.15 -7.86 -2.93
C GLU A 189 -11.25 -6.77 -2.33
N LEU A 190 -10.50 -7.06 -1.27
CA LEU A 190 -9.66 -6.09 -0.58
C LEU A 190 -8.24 -6.05 -1.16
N PRO A 191 -7.45 -7.14 -1.14
CA PRO A 191 -6.20 -7.19 -1.87
C PRO A 191 -6.48 -7.24 -3.37
N TYR A 192 -6.19 -6.17 -4.04
CA TYR A 192 -6.36 -6.02 -5.49
C TYR A 192 -5.02 -5.69 -6.10
N ALA A 193 -4.67 -6.34 -7.18
CA ALA A 193 -3.54 -5.97 -8.01
C ALA A 193 -3.84 -6.25 -9.47
N ALA A 194 -3.57 -5.29 -10.32
CA ALA A 194 -3.73 -5.40 -11.75
C ALA A 194 -2.58 -4.72 -12.51
N VAL A 195 -2.21 -5.30 -13.63
CA VAL A 195 -1.27 -4.73 -14.60
C VAL A 195 -2.06 -4.28 -15.82
N TYR A 196 -1.67 -3.16 -16.39
CA TYR A 196 -2.32 -2.55 -17.53
C TYR A 196 -1.36 -2.55 -18.72
N VAL A 197 -1.79 -3.20 -19.78
CA VAL A 197 -1.06 -3.25 -21.04
C VAL A 197 -1.87 -2.50 -22.08
N GLN A 198 -1.24 -1.50 -22.71
CA GLN A 198 -1.83 -0.81 -23.83
C GLN A 198 -1.80 -1.73 -25.04
N ASP A 199 -2.96 -2.04 -25.58
CA ASP A 199 -3.08 -2.71 -26.86
C ASP A 199 -3.10 -1.62 -27.93
N GLU A 200 -1.96 -1.47 -28.62
CA GLU A 200 -1.81 -0.41 -29.64
C GLU A 200 -2.70 -0.63 -30.87
N GLU A 201 -3.07 -1.89 -31.16
CA GLU A 201 -3.94 -2.20 -32.30
C GLU A 201 -5.42 -1.96 -32.00
N ALA A 202 -5.82 -2.21 -30.74
CA ALA A 202 -7.20 -2.04 -30.30
C ALA A 202 -7.51 -0.66 -29.70
N GLU A 203 -6.50 0.20 -29.49
CA GLU A 203 -6.61 1.47 -28.75
C GLU A 203 -7.23 1.30 -27.35
N GLU A 204 -7.10 0.11 -26.75
CA GLU A 204 -7.70 -0.27 -25.47
C GLU A 204 -6.65 -0.59 -24.42
N ILE A 205 -7.00 -0.38 -23.14
CA ILE A 205 -6.19 -0.83 -22.02
C ILE A 205 -6.65 -2.22 -21.61
N ARG A 206 -5.80 -3.22 -21.86
CA ARG A 206 -6.02 -4.57 -21.39
C ARG A 206 -5.61 -4.69 -19.92
N THR A 207 -6.55 -5.09 -19.08
CA THR A 207 -6.33 -5.31 -17.65
C THR A 207 -6.03 -6.78 -17.37
N MET A 208 -4.93 -7.04 -16.66
CA MET A 208 -4.54 -8.37 -16.20
C MET A 208 -4.52 -8.36 -14.67
N HIS A 209 -5.45 -9.06 -14.04
CA HIS A 209 -5.52 -9.20 -12.59
C HIS A 209 -4.54 -10.27 -12.10
N LEU A 210 -3.96 -10.05 -10.92
CA LEU A 210 -3.06 -11.03 -10.30
C LEU A 210 -3.78 -12.34 -9.94
N ALA A 211 -5.07 -12.25 -9.61
CA ALA A 211 -5.95 -13.41 -9.40
C ALA A 211 -7.34 -13.12 -9.99
N ASP A 212 -7.99 -14.14 -10.55
CA ASP A 212 -9.28 -14.01 -11.26
C ASP A 212 -10.36 -13.37 -10.39
N ALA A 213 -10.41 -13.71 -9.10
CA ALA A 213 -11.37 -13.14 -8.16
C ALA A 213 -11.27 -11.60 -8.03
N MET A 214 -10.12 -11.01 -8.32
CA MET A 214 -9.92 -9.57 -8.26
C MET A 214 -10.69 -8.83 -9.36
N ALA A 215 -10.98 -9.48 -10.49
CA ALA A 215 -11.79 -8.90 -11.55
C ALA A 215 -13.24 -8.64 -11.12
N GLY A 216 -13.70 -9.30 -10.05
CA GLY A 216 -15.06 -9.14 -9.52
C GLY A 216 -15.36 -7.76 -8.92
N VAL A 217 -14.34 -6.98 -8.60
CA VAL A 217 -14.50 -5.61 -8.07
C VAL A 217 -14.40 -4.52 -9.13
N ASP A 218 -14.07 -4.87 -10.36
CA ASP A 218 -14.17 -3.94 -11.48
C ASP A 218 -15.64 -3.57 -11.74
N LEU A 219 -15.86 -2.32 -12.07
CA LEU A 219 -17.20 -1.87 -12.43
C LEU A 219 -17.58 -2.42 -13.81
N THR A 220 -18.80 -2.92 -13.96
CA THR A 220 -19.35 -3.29 -15.25
C THR A 220 -20.41 -2.28 -15.67
N ARG A 221 -20.22 -1.64 -16.82
CA ARG A 221 -21.23 -0.76 -17.43
C ARG A 221 -22.41 -1.56 -17.96
N ARG A 222 -23.51 -0.86 -18.29
CA ARG A 222 -24.71 -1.47 -18.84
C ARG A 222 -24.50 -2.18 -20.20
N ASP A 223 -23.49 -1.75 -20.95
CA ASP A 223 -23.10 -2.34 -22.23
C ASP A 223 -22.15 -3.55 -22.08
N GLY A 224 -21.84 -3.94 -20.84
CA GLY A 224 -20.92 -5.03 -20.53
C GLY A 224 -19.44 -4.64 -20.44
N THR A 225 -19.09 -3.39 -20.77
CA THR A 225 -17.71 -2.91 -20.68
C THR A 225 -17.22 -2.94 -19.23
N ARG A 226 -16.07 -3.56 -18.99
CA ARG A 226 -15.43 -3.53 -17.68
C ARG A 226 -14.57 -2.28 -17.52
N ILE A 227 -14.70 -1.66 -16.37
CA ILE A 227 -13.90 -0.51 -15.96
C ILE A 227 -13.00 -0.95 -14.82
N PRO A 228 -11.67 -0.98 -15.03
CA PRO A 228 -10.74 -1.38 -13.99
C PRO A 228 -10.83 -0.49 -12.77
N ARG A 229 -10.72 -1.12 -11.61
CA ARG A 229 -10.68 -0.43 -10.33
C ARG A 229 -9.59 0.64 -10.32
N PHE A 230 -9.87 1.77 -9.71
CA PHE A 230 -9.00 2.95 -9.59
C PHE A 230 -8.73 3.75 -10.87
N LEU A 231 -8.93 3.20 -12.08
CA LEU A 231 -8.66 3.93 -13.31
C LEU A 231 -9.78 4.90 -13.70
N SER A 232 -11.04 4.53 -13.50
CA SER A 232 -12.15 5.30 -14.06
C SER A 232 -13.28 5.57 -13.10
N TYR A 233 -13.18 5.11 -11.86
CA TYR A 233 -14.13 5.45 -10.81
C TYR A 233 -13.45 5.56 -9.45
N ALA A 234 -14.01 6.38 -8.58
CA ALA A 234 -13.48 6.58 -7.24
C ALA A 234 -13.81 5.39 -6.33
N ASP A 235 -12.81 4.93 -5.59
CA ASP A 235 -12.94 3.93 -4.55
C ASP A 235 -12.57 4.55 -3.19
N ASN A 236 -13.05 3.98 -2.11
CA ASN A 236 -12.74 4.42 -0.76
C ASN A 236 -11.54 3.70 -0.14
N ARG A 237 -10.84 2.90 -0.93
CA ARG A 237 -9.64 2.19 -0.54
C ARG A 237 -8.39 2.98 -0.85
N ASP A 238 -7.43 2.82 0.01
CA ASP A 238 -6.08 3.26 -0.23
C ASP A 238 -5.39 2.34 -1.25
N PHE A 239 -4.69 2.91 -2.21
CA PHE A 239 -4.04 2.16 -3.27
C PHE A 239 -2.77 2.87 -3.75
N PHE A 240 -1.90 2.09 -4.34
CA PHE A 240 -0.73 2.55 -5.06
C PHE A 240 -0.92 2.35 -6.57
N TYR A 241 -0.25 3.17 -7.33
CA TYR A 241 -0.12 2.97 -8.77
C TYR A 241 1.33 3.15 -9.21
N VAL A 242 1.68 2.42 -10.25
CA VAL A 242 2.98 2.53 -10.94
C VAL A 242 2.74 3.17 -12.28
N ALA A 243 3.38 4.30 -12.53
CA ALA A 243 3.33 5.00 -13.81
C ALA A 243 4.65 4.86 -14.54
N ARG A 244 4.59 4.71 -15.87
CA ARG A 244 5.78 4.74 -16.71
C ARG A 244 6.39 6.15 -16.68
N ARG A 245 7.71 6.25 -16.61
CA ARG A 245 8.40 7.53 -16.72
C ARG A 245 8.19 8.10 -18.13
N GLN A 246 8.16 9.42 -18.22
CA GLN A 246 8.20 10.14 -19.51
C GLN A 246 9.60 10.07 -20.07
#